data_bc38ae60ef8142e5edae22cf491a1507
#
_entry.id   bc38ae60ef8142e5edae22cf491a1507
#
_cell.length_a   1.000
_cell.length_b   1.000
_cell.length_c   1.000
_cell.angle_alpha   90.00
_cell.angle_beta   90.00
_cell.angle_gamma   90.00
#
_symmetry.space_group_name_H-M   'P 1'
#
loop_
_entity.id
_entity.type
_entity.pdbx_description
1 polymer ?
#
loop_
_entity_poly.entity_id
_entity_poly.type
_entity_poly.pdbx_seq_one_letter_code
_entity_poly.pdbx_strand_id
1 'polypeptide(L)'
;MRLEIRNLKLEIGIMLFALLFFVPVIVCAEALDTDGDGLSDEDEQMYYTDINNPDTDGDGYPDGLEVKNGYSPHKGPGVQMHQNDYDGDGLGDWLEIWFKSDIGKIDTDGDGHNDFDEVMRGFSPSEKDGEKKFRRWIEVDRSRQRLYYFVNKIKLLNLAVSTGNPWTETPKGDFEITKMIPEKSYVGADYNLKGVKWNMLFNTGGYYIHGTYWHNDFGIRTHSHGCVNLSTQDAGLLYKYMDIGVPIRIYGD
;
A
#
# COMPACT_ATOMS: atom_id res chain seq x y z
N MET A 1 -44.37 -78.22 47.11
CA MET A 1 -43.06 -77.66 46.87
C MET A 1 -43.23 -76.21 46.43
N ARG A 2 -43.22 -75.28 47.41
CA ARG A 2 -43.41 -73.85 47.16
C ARG A 2 -42.03 -73.17 47.23
N LEU A 3 -41.65 -72.51 46.16
CA LEU A 3 -40.45 -71.66 46.11
C LEU A 3 -40.86 -70.27 46.53
N GLU A 4 -40.26 -69.76 47.61
CA GLU A 4 -40.36 -68.39 48.04
C GLU A 4 -39.38 -67.55 47.21
N ILE A 5 -39.95 -66.51 46.59
CA ILE A 5 -39.10 -65.47 45.91
C ILE A 5 -38.88 -64.36 46.93
N ARG A 6 -37.66 -64.24 47.37
CA ARG A 6 -37.20 -63.12 48.21
C ARG A 6 -37.06 -61.89 47.36
N ASN A 7 -37.75 -60.80 47.71
CA ASN A 7 -37.66 -59.47 47.18
C ASN A 7 -36.27 -58.83 47.58
N LEU A 8 -35.43 -58.62 46.61
CA LEU A 8 -34.20 -57.81 46.78
C LEU A 8 -34.52 -56.38 46.43
N LYS A 9 -34.62 -55.50 47.43
CA LYS A 9 -34.74 -54.05 47.21
C LYS A 9 -33.34 -53.53 46.81
N LEU A 10 -33.26 -53.10 45.59
CA LEU A 10 -32.08 -52.39 45.09
C LEU A 10 -32.21 -50.90 45.45
N GLU A 11 -31.46 -50.44 46.41
CA GLU A 11 -31.32 -49.02 46.70
C GLU A 11 -30.39 -48.38 45.65
N ILE A 12 -31.00 -47.57 44.74
CA ILE A 12 -30.27 -46.75 43.81
C ILE A 12 -29.86 -45.47 44.53
N GLY A 13 -28.63 -45.41 44.99
CA GLY A 13 -28.01 -44.18 45.48
C GLY A 13 -27.74 -43.24 44.30
N ILE A 14 -28.47 -42.16 44.22
CA ILE A 14 -28.24 -41.09 43.24
C ILE A 14 -27.01 -40.31 43.72
N MET A 15 -25.85 -40.63 43.17
CA MET A 15 -24.62 -39.85 43.35
C MET A 15 -24.68 -38.66 42.40
N LEU A 16 -25.06 -37.48 42.92
CA LEU A 16 -25.01 -36.23 42.19
C LEU A 16 -23.55 -35.82 42.00
N PHE A 17 -22.98 -36.13 40.85
CA PHE A 17 -21.71 -35.58 40.42
C PHE A 17 -21.94 -34.14 39.97
N ALA A 18 -21.66 -33.17 40.83
CA ALA A 18 -21.58 -31.76 40.44
C ALA A 18 -20.36 -31.58 39.55
N LEU A 19 -20.54 -31.64 38.25
CA LEU A 19 -19.53 -31.20 37.28
C LEU A 19 -19.41 -29.67 37.41
N LEU A 20 -18.44 -29.21 38.17
CA LEU A 20 -17.97 -27.80 38.14
C LEU A 20 -17.35 -27.59 36.77
N PHE A 21 -18.13 -27.03 35.83
CA PHE A 21 -17.57 -26.46 34.62
C PHE A 21 -16.71 -25.26 34.99
N PHE A 22 -15.41 -25.50 35.06
CA PHE A 22 -14.42 -24.42 35.13
C PHE A 22 -14.39 -23.76 33.76
N VAL A 23 -15.25 -22.77 33.54
CA VAL A 23 -15.15 -21.89 32.36
C VAL A 23 -13.95 -20.99 32.66
N PRO A 24 -12.84 -21.11 31.91
CA PRO A 24 -11.76 -20.14 32.07
C PRO A 24 -12.32 -18.77 31.67
N VAL A 25 -12.46 -17.90 32.64
CA VAL A 25 -12.66 -16.48 32.37
C VAL A 25 -11.36 -15.99 31.76
N ILE A 26 -11.34 -15.87 30.43
CA ILE A 26 -10.27 -15.15 29.75
C ILE A 26 -10.47 -13.69 30.16
N VAL A 27 -9.78 -13.27 31.21
CA VAL A 27 -9.61 -11.84 31.52
C VAL A 27 -8.67 -11.35 30.41
N CYS A 28 -9.22 -10.72 29.37
CA CYS A 28 -8.41 -9.84 28.55
C CYS A 28 -7.89 -8.76 29.50
N ALA A 29 -6.61 -8.77 29.80
CA ALA A 29 -5.99 -7.62 30.42
C ALA A 29 -6.23 -6.45 29.45
N GLU A 30 -6.88 -5.39 29.90
CA GLU A 30 -6.92 -4.14 29.15
C GLU A 30 -5.47 -3.69 28.96
N ALA A 31 -5.12 -3.24 27.77
CA ALA A 31 -3.80 -2.68 27.51
C ALA A 31 -3.59 -1.47 28.43
N LEU A 32 -2.37 -1.31 28.93
CA LEU A 32 -2.03 -0.16 29.77
C LEU A 32 -2.14 1.12 28.94
N ASP A 33 -2.79 2.13 29.48
CA ASP A 33 -2.98 3.46 28.92
C ASP A 33 -2.68 4.41 30.10
N THR A 34 -1.45 4.93 30.11
CA THR A 34 -0.90 5.61 31.30
C THR A 34 -1.48 7.01 31.47
N ASP A 35 -1.76 7.76 30.44
CA ASP A 35 -2.31 9.12 30.50
C ASP A 35 -3.82 9.18 30.23
N GLY A 36 -4.42 8.08 29.79
CA GLY A 36 -5.87 7.91 29.68
C GLY A 36 -6.49 8.57 28.45
N ASP A 37 -5.74 8.71 27.36
CA ASP A 37 -6.18 9.37 26.13
C ASP A 37 -6.91 8.43 25.15
N GLY A 38 -6.84 7.11 25.41
CA GLY A 38 -7.46 6.05 24.61
C GLY A 38 -6.52 5.38 23.63
N LEU A 39 -5.22 5.69 23.66
CA LEU A 39 -4.14 4.95 23.01
C LEU A 39 -3.40 4.14 24.08
N SER A 40 -3.00 2.91 23.79
CA SER A 40 -2.25 2.13 24.76
C SER A 40 -0.76 2.51 24.73
N ASP A 41 -0.05 2.37 25.87
CA ASP A 41 1.40 2.61 25.96
C ASP A 41 2.20 1.87 24.86
N GLU A 42 1.73 0.69 24.43
CA GLU A 42 2.33 -0.09 23.33
C GLU A 42 2.07 0.57 21.96
N ASP A 43 0.84 1.04 21.75
CA ASP A 43 0.49 1.76 20.52
C ASP A 43 1.20 3.12 20.47
N GLU A 44 1.33 3.81 21.61
CA GLU A 44 2.06 5.08 21.69
C GLU A 44 3.53 4.92 21.28
N GLN A 45 4.18 3.84 21.69
CA GLN A 45 5.53 3.53 21.20
C GLN A 45 5.55 3.32 19.69
N MET A 46 4.52 2.68 19.11
CA MET A 46 4.42 2.47 17.66
C MET A 46 4.15 3.78 16.93
N TYR A 47 3.35 4.68 17.50
CA TYR A 47 3.03 5.98 16.92
C TYR A 47 4.01 7.08 17.29
N TYR A 48 5.01 6.81 18.15
CA TYR A 48 5.99 7.79 18.66
C TYR A 48 5.36 8.95 19.45
N THR A 49 4.23 8.70 20.11
CA THR A 49 3.59 9.64 21.02
C THR A 49 4.19 9.55 22.44
N ASP A 50 3.90 10.51 23.31
CA ASP A 50 4.43 10.56 24.69
C ASP A 50 3.47 9.88 25.66
N ILE A 51 3.82 8.69 26.15
CA ILE A 51 3.07 7.84 27.11
C ILE A 51 2.50 8.60 28.31
N ASN A 52 3.02 9.76 28.66
CA ASN A 52 2.59 10.55 29.81
C ASN A 52 1.89 11.87 29.42
N ASN A 53 1.69 12.12 28.15
CA ASN A 53 1.09 13.33 27.62
C ASN A 53 0.00 13.02 26.62
N PRO A 54 -1.29 13.15 26.98
CA PRO A 54 -2.41 12.75 26.14
C PRO A 54 -2.59 13.55 24.84
N ASP A 55 -1.73 14.53 24.57
CA ASP A 55 -1.78 15.42 23.39
C ASP A 55 -0.33 15.81 23.06
N THR A 56 0.34 14.96 22.26
CA THR A 56 1.79 15.04 22.00
C THR A 56 2.18 16.32 21.27
N ASP A 57 1.39 16.78 20.29
CA ASP A 57 1.70 17.99 19.53
C ASP A 57 1.08 19.28 20.12
N GLY A 58 0.20 19.15 21.13
CA GLY A 58 -0.38 20.27 21.87
C GLY A 58 -1.46 21.03 21.11
N ASP A 59 -2.12 20.41 20.16
CA ASP A 59 -3.13 21.05 19.31
C ASP A 59 -4.54 21.06 19.92
N GLY A 60 -4.75 20.33 21.02
CA GLY A 60 -5.99 20.23 21.78
C GLY A 60 -6.84 18.99 21.44
N TYR A 61 -6.34 18.07 20.63
CA TYR A 61 -6.93 16.75 20.38
C TYR A 61 -6.05 15.67 21.00
N PRO A 62 -6.62 14.71 21.77
CA PRO A 62 -5.86 13.59 22.31
C PRO A 62 -5.34 12.65 21.21
N ASP A 63 -4.11 12.14 21.36
CA ASP A 63 -3.42 11.27 20.40
C ASP A 63 -4.27 10.04 20.02
N GLY A 64 -4.89 9.37 21.03
CA GLY A 64 -5.76 8.23 20.79
C GLY A 64 -7.02 8.57 19.98
N LEU A 65 -7.55 9.79 20.13
CA LEU A 65 -8.66 10.25 19.31
C LEU A 65 -8.21 10.52 17.87
N GLU A 66 -7.04 11.10 17.66
CA GLU A 66 -6.50 11.41 16.35
C GLU A 66 -6.18 10.13 15.58
N VAL A 67 -5.40 9.22 16.15
CA VAL A 67 -5.06 7.91 15.57
C VAL A 67 -6.32 7.13 15.18
N LYS A 68 -7.32 7.06 16.07
CA LYS A 68 -8.60 6.39 15.81
C LYS A 68 -9.35 6.96 14.62
N ASN A 69 -9.23 8.26 14.36
CA ASN A 69 -9.91 8.94 13.25
C ASN A 69 -9.00 9.16 12.03
N GLY A 70 -7.76 8.65 12.06
CA GLY A 70 -6.83 8.71 10.93
C GLY A 70 -6.12 10.06 10.78
N TYR A 71 -6.05 10.84 11.86
CA TYR A 71 -5.26 12.07 11.93
C TYR A 71 -3.87 11.78 12.51
N SER A 72 -2.93 12.69 12.25
CA SER A 72 -1.56 12.60 12.75
C SER A 72 -1.47 13.15 14.16
N PRO A 73 -0.97 12.39 15.15
CA PRO A 73 -0.75 12.89 16.52
C PRO A 73 0.50 13.77 16.64
N HIS A 74 1.16 14.11 15.52
CA HIS A 74 2.38 14.93 15.49
C HIS A 74 2.20 16.25 14.76
N LYS A 75 1.06 16.49 14.15
CA LYS A 75 0.79 17.71 13.37
C LYS A 75 -0.67 18.10 13.45
N GLY A 76 -0.94 19.07 14.28
CA GLY A 76 -2.30 19.57 14.42
C GLY A 76 -2.66 20.75 13.53
N PRO A 77 -3.90 21.19 13.67
CA PRO A 77 -5.09 20.35 13.73
C PRO A 77 -5.57 19.92 12.33
N GLY A 78 -6.06 18.69 12.22
CA GLY A 78 -6.71 18.20 10.99
C GLY A 78 -5.77 17.70 9.90
N VAL A 79 -4.48 17.53 10.18
CA VAL A 79 -3.54 16.84 9.28
C VAL A 79 -3.80 15.34 9.38
N GLN A 80 -4.14 14.73 8.24
CA GLN A 80 -4.37 13.28 8.21
C GLN A 80 -3.06 12.50 8.22
N MET A 81 -3.06 11.32 8.83
CA MET A 81 -1.89 10.45 8.96
C MET A 81 -1.23 10.12 7.59
N HIS A 82 -2.00 10.02 6.51
CA HIS A 82 -1.44 9.81 5.17
C HIS A 82 -0.74 11.04 4.57
N GLN A 83 -0.85 12.20 5.21
CA GLN A 83 -0.19 13.45 4.83
C GLN A 83 1.06 13.73 5.67
N ASN A 84 1.24 12.96 6.74
CA ASN A 84 2.45 12.99 7.55
C ASN A 84 3.43 11.89 7.09
N ASP A 85 4.69 12.19 7.24
CA ASP A 85 5.85 11.34 6.98
C ASP A 85 6.84 11.74 8.08
N TYR A 86 6.84 10.98 9.16
CA TYR A 86 7.47 11.38 10.41
C TYR A 86 8.99 11.34 10.33
N ASP A 87 9.56 10.32 9.68
CA ASP A 87 11.01 10.18 9.50
C ASP A 87 11.54 10.78 8.18
N GLY A 88 10.64 11.12 7.24
CA GLY A 88 10.97 11.83 6.00
C GLY A 88 11.57 10.95 4.91
N ASP A 89 11.32 9.65 4.90
CA ASP A 89 11.82 8.70 3.88
C ASP A 89 11.04 8.75 2.55
N GLY A 90 9.81 9.30 2.59
CA GLY A 90 8.87 9.40 1.46
C GLY A 90 7.70 8.43 1.54
N LEU A 91 7.67 7.51 2.51
CA LEU A 91 6.54 6.66 2.85
C LEU A 91 5.75 7.32 3.98
N GLY A 92 4.52 7.71 3.77
CA GLY A 92 3.74 8.36 4.84
C GLY A 92 3.34 7.39 5.94
N ASP A 93 3.20 7.89 7.19
CA ASP A 93 2.95 7.11 8.42
C ASP A 93 1.86 6.05 8.26
N TRP A 94 0.74 6.39 7.60
CA TRP A 94 -0.34 5.43 7.36
C TRP A 94 0.09 4.26 6.47
N LEU A 95 0.94 4.51 5.47
CA LEU A 95 1.47 3.48 4.58
C LEU A 95 2.49 2.61 5.31
N GLU A 96 3.29 3.19 6.20
CA GLU A 96 4.24 2.45 7.01
C GLU A 96 3.54 1.45 7.91
N ILE A 97 2.51 1.87 8.64
CA ILE A 97 1.67 0.95 9.43
C ILE A 97 1.07 -0.15 8.54
N TRP A 98 0.58 0.21 7.35
CA TRP A 98 0.02 -0.76 6.41
C TRP A 98 1.04 -1.79 5.93
N PHE A 99 2.26 -1.35 5.62
CA PHE A 99 3.34 -2.22 5.14
C PHE A 99 4.17 -2.82 6.27
N LYS A 100 3.89 -2.44 7.54
CA LYS A 100 4.55 -2.90 8.76
C LYS A 100 6.00 -2.43 8.87
N SER A 101 6.28 -1.22 8.43
CA SER A 101 7.49 -0.50 8.78
C SER A 101 7.29 0.34 10.06
N ASP A 102 8.38 0.87 10.55
CA ASP A 102 8.47 1.68 11.76
C ASP A 102 8.46 3.17 11.35
N ILE A 103 7.40 3.89 11.68
CA ILE A 103 7.17 5.28 11.24
C ILE A 103 8.28 6.27 11.64
N GLY A 104 9.16 5.89 12.53
CA GLY A 104 10.29 6.71 12.98
C GLY A 104 11.63 6.26 12.43
N LYS A 105 11.68 5.34 11.46
CA LYS A 105 12.93 4.81 10.90
C LYS A 105 12.89 4.75 9.39
N ILE A 106 13.70 5.57 8.76
CA ILE A 106 13.94 5.60 7.30
C ILE A 106 14.21 4.22 6.69
N ASP A 107 14.77 3.29 7.46
CA ASP A 107 15.17 1.94 7.11
C ASP A 107 14.87 1.03 8.32
N THR A 108 13.68 0.44 8.31
CA THR A 108 13.13 -0.30 9.45
C THR A 108 13.98 -1.52 9.82
N ASP A 109 14.44 -2.28 8.83
CA ASP A 109 15.17 -3.53 9.07
C ASP A 109 16.71 -3.36 9.05
N GLY A 110 17.20 -2.20 8.62
CA GLY A 110 18.61 -1.83 8.65
C GLY A 110 19.45 -2.55 7.59
N ASP A 111 18.88 -2.81 6.40
CA ASP A 111 19.58 -3.46 5.28
C ASP A 111 20.26 -2.48 4.33
N GLY A 112 20.01 -1.16 4.49
CA GLY A 112 20.58 -0.08 3.69
C GLY A 112 19.66 0.41 2.57
N HIS A 113 18.44 -0.08 2.49
CA HIS A 113 17.38 0.45 1.64
C HIS A 113 16.36 1.18 2.51
N ASN A 114 15.80 2.29 2.04
CA ASN A 114 14.73 2.94 2.78
C ASN A 114 13.38 2.26 2.49
N ASP A 115 12.47 2.36 3.45
CA ASP A 115 11.18 1.66 3.44
C ASP A 115 10.34 2.02 2.21
N PHE A 116 10.34 3.30 1.80
CA PHE A 116 9.66 3.75 0.58
C PHE A 116 10.22 3.09 -0.69
N ASP A 117 11.55 3.04 -0.85
CA ASP A 117 12.20 2.42 -2.02
C ASP A 117 11.89 0.91 -2.07
N GLU A 118 11.85 0.22 -0.92
CA GLU A 118 11.50 -1.19 -0.83
C GLU A 118 10.04 -1.46 -1.21
N VAL A 119 9.11 -0.74 -0.59
CA VAL A 119 7.68 -0.84 -0.89
C VAL A 119 7.43 -0.57 -2.37
N MET A 120 8.00 0.49 -2.93
CA MET A 120 7.88 0.83 -4.35
C MET A 120 8.41 -0.26 -5.28
N ARG A 121 9.39 -1.05 -4.83
CA ARG A 121 9.94 -2.20 -5.58
C ARG A 121 9.22 -3.52 -5.29
N GLY A 122 8.32 -3.53 -4.31
CA GLY A 122 7.52 -4.69 -3.90
C GLY A 122 8.20 -5.57 -2.86
N PHE A 123 9.19 -5.06 -2.15
CA PHE A 123 9.82 -5.71 -1.00
C PHE A 123 9.07 -5.39 0.29
N SER A 124 9.37 -6.14 1.34
CA SER A 124 8.89 -5.86 2.69
C SER A 124 9.89 -4.99 3.41
N PRO A 125 9.51 -3.82 3.95
CA PRO A 125 10.43 -2.93 4.66
C PRO A 125 10.86 -3.45 6.04
N SER A 126 10.29 -4.54 6.50
CA SER A 126 10.61 -5.16 7.80
C SER A 126 11.37 -6.48 7.70
N GLU A 127 11.89 -6.84 6.52
CA GLU A 127 12.56 -8.12 6.30
C GLU A 127 13.80 -7.95 5.42
N LYS A 128 15.00 -8.03 6.05
CA LYS A 128 16.30 -7.89 5.38
C LYS A 128 16.45 -8.83 4.18
N ASP A 129 16.95 -8.27 3.08
CA ASP A 129 17.29 -9.02 1.86
C ASP A 129 16.14 -9.92 1.37
N GLY A 130 14.91 -9.51 1.64
CA GLY A 130 13.71 -10.28 1.37
C GLY A 130 13.47 -10.54 -0.13
N GLU A 131 12.73 -11.62 -0.41
CA GLU A 131 12.13 -11.78 -1.74
C GLU A 131 11.01 -10.77 -1.95
N LYS A 132 10.73 -10.42 -3.22
CA LYS A 132 9.59 -9.54 -3.55
C LYS A 132 8.28 -10.16 -3.04
N LYS A 133 7.67 -9.53 -2.03
CA LYS A 133 6.47 -10.03 -1.36
C LYS A 133 5.19 -9.44 -1.90
N PHE A 134 5.25 -8.20 -2.38
CA PHE A 134 4.07 -7.46 -2.78
C PHE A 134 3.87 -7.53 -4.30
N ARG A 135 2.65 -7.90 -4.70
CA ARG A 135 2.25 -7.81 -6.10
C ARG A 135 2.17 -6.36 -6.54
N ARG A 136 2.78 -6.06 -7.69
CA ARG A 136 2.80 -4.73 -8.29
C ARG A 136 2.16 -4.74 -9.67
N TRP A 137 1.49 -3.66 -10.04
CA TRP A 137 0.96 -3.50 -11.40
C TRP A 137 0.68 -2.03 -11.72
N ILE A 138 0.56 -1.76 -13.00
CA ILE A 138 0.16 -0.48 -13.55
C ILE A 138 -1.26 -0.60 -14.10
N GLU A 139 -2.06 0.44 -13.90
CA GLU A 139 -3.32 0.64 -14.62
C GLU A 139 -3.27 1.96 -15.39
N VAL A 140 -3.72 1.93 -16.66
CA VAL A 140 -3.87 3.13 -17.48
C VAL A 140 -5.34 3.30 -17.84
N ASP A 141 -5.95 4.36 -17.32
CA ASP A 141 -7.31 4.78 -17.62
C ASP A 141 -7.27 5.82 -18.75
N ARG A 142 -7.59 5.39 -19.97
CA ARG A 142 -7.60 6.22 -21.17
C ARG A 142 -8.67 7.32 -21.10
N SER A 143 -9.83 7.03 -20.53
CA SER A 143 -10.93 8.01 -20.42
C SER A 143 -10.61 9.14 -19.44
N ARG A 144 -9.85 8.84 -18.39
CA ARG A 144 -9.41 9.86 -17.40
C ARG A 144 -8.03 10.44 -17.68
N GLN A 145 -7.31 9.88 -18.65
CA GLN A 145 -5.91 10.22 -18.94
C GLN A 145 -5.04 10.13 -17.68
N ARG A 146 -5.12 8.97 -16.97
CA ARG A 146 -4.38 8.70 -15.74
C ARG A 146 -3.66 7.36 -15.81
N LEU A 147 -2.50 7.33 -15.18
CA LEU A 147 -1.76 6.11 -14.86
C LEU A 147 -1.72 5.95 -13.35
N TYR A 148 -2.10 4.78 -12.89
CA TYR A 148 -2.05 4.40 -11.49
C TYR A 148 -1.01 3.30 -11.31
N TYR A 149 -0.19 3.42 -10.27
CA TYR A 149 0.70 2.35 -9.85
C TYR A 149 0.27 1.80 -8.51
N PHE A 150 0.15 0.49 -8.44
CA PHE A 150 -0.32 -0.22 -7.26
C PHE A 150 0.75 -1.16 -6.71
N VAL A 151 0.84 -1.20 -5.39
CA VAL A 151 1.59 -2.20 -4.63
C VAL A 151 0.66 -2.78 -3.58
N ASN A 152 0.54 -4.11 -3.51
CA ASN A 152 -0.32 -4.83 -2.55
C ASN A 152 -1.76 -4.26 -2.45
N LYS A 153 -2.36 -3.90 -3.59
CA LYS A 153 -3.69 -3.25 -3.71
C LYS A 153 -3.76 -1.78 -3.26
N ILE A 154 -2.68 -1.22 -2.75
CA ILE A 154 -2.58 0.20 -2.42
C ILE A 154 -2.14 0.96 -3.67
N LYS A 155 -2.84 2.03 -3.99
CA LYS A 155 -2.47 2.94 -5.07
C LYS A 155 -1.43 3.93 -4.57
N LEU A 156 -0.17 3.72 -4.96
CA LEU A 156 0.94 4.58 -4.56
C LEU A 156 1.14 5.78 -5.49
N LEU A 157 0.89 5.61 -6.80
CA LEU A 157 1.01 6.73 -7.74
C LEU A 157 -0.30 6.97 -8.51
N ASN A 158 -0.53 8.24 -8.83
CA ASN A 158 -1.64 8.72 -9.67
C ASN A 158 -1.08 9.81 -10.59
N LEU A 159 -0.58 9.40 -11.75
CA LEU A 159 0.14 10.25 -12.68
C LEU A 159 -0.76 10.67 -13.85
N ALA A 160 -0.65 11.92 -14.25
CA ALA A 160 -1.32 12.43 -15.45
C ALA A 160 -0.60 11.91 -16.70
N VAL A 161 -1.37 11.38 -17.66
CA VAL A 161 -0.84 10.86 -18.92
C VAL A 161 -1.48 11.52 -20.13
N SER A 162 -0.89 11.28 -21.30
CA SER A 162 -1.52 11.56 -22.59
C SER A 162 -1.39 10.32 -23.47
N THR A 163 -2.51 9.69 -23.77
CA THR A 163 -2.57 8.44 -24.56
C THR A 163 -2.72 8.72 -26.07
N GLY A 164 -2.91 7.67 -26.85
CA GLY A 164 -3.06 7.76 -28.31
C GLY A 164 -4.28 8.54 -28.76
N ASN A 165 -4.12 9.29 -29.85
CA ASN A 165 -5.20 10.00 -30.53
C ASN A 165 -6.28 9.05 -31.07
N PRO A 166 -7.50 9.51 -31.42
CA PRO A 166 -8.58 8.65 -31.92
C PRO A 166 -8.24 7.77 -33.13
N TRP A 167 -7.25 8.19 -33.93
CA TRP A 167 -6.80 7.43 -35.12
C TRP A 167 -5.60 6.52 -34.84
N THR A 168 -4.98 6.68 -33.67
CA THR A 168 -3.78 5.93 -33.24
C THR A 168 -3.91 5.58 -31.76
N GLU A 169 -5.02 4.94 -31.40
CA GLU A 169 -5.34 4.67 -30.00
C GLU A 169 -4.29 3.81 -29.29
N THR A 170 -4.07 4.09 -28.03
CA THR A 170 -3.36 3.17 -27.14
C THR A 170 -4.18 1.88 -27.00
N PRO A 171 -3.60 0.70 -27.28
CA PRO A 171 -4.34 -0.56 -27.25
C PRO A 171 -4.84 -0.87 -25.84
N LYS A 172 -6.12 -1.30 -25.74
CA LYS A 172 -6.69 -1.81 -24.49
C LYS A 172 -6.33 -3.27 -24.27
N GLY A 173 -6.24 -3.70 -23.02
CA GLY A 173 -5.96 -5.09 -22.65
C GLY A 173 -4.99 -5.21 -21.48
N ASP A 174 -4.55 -6.43 -21.26
CA ASP A 174 -3.56 -6.79 -20.26
C ASP A 174 -2.21 -7.03 -20.96
N PHE A 175 -1.18 -6.40 -20.45
CA PHE A 175 0.18 -6.38 -20.96
C PHE A 175 1.17 -6.53 -19.80
N GLU A 176 2.46 -6.52 -20.14
CA GLU A 176 3.56 -6.42 -19.18
C GLU A 176 4.70 -5.59 -19.76
N ILE A 177 5.56 -5.06 -18.90
CA ILE A 177 6.80 -4.42 -19.36
C ILE A 177 7.73 -5.50 -19.90
N THR A 178 8.03 -5.45 -21.19
CA THR A 178 8.90 -6.44 -21.86
C THR A 178 10.32 -5.93 -22.11
N LYS A 179 10.52 -4.61 -22.07
CA LYS A 179 11.82 -3.98 -22.27
C LYS A 179 11.87 -2.60 -21.62
N MET A 180 13.01 -2.27 -21.05
CA MET A 180 13.29 -0.95 -20.47
C MET A 180 14.49 -0.32 -21.16
N ILE A 181 14.37 0.95 -21.60
CA ILE A 181 15.40 1.68 -22.35
C ILE A 181 15.48 3.09 -21.76
N PRO A 182 16.63 3.49 -21.15
CA PRO A 182 16.76 4.80 -20.51
C PRO A 182 16.53 5.97 -21.48
N GLU A 183 17.03 5.84 -22.71
CA GLU A 183 16.89 6.85 -23.75
C GLU A 183 16.73 6.23 -25.14
N LYS A 184 15.79 6.76 -25.92
CA LYS A 184 15.49 6.29 -27.26
C LYS A 184 15.09 7.45 -28.18
N SER A 185 15.38 7.34 -29.47
CA SER A 185 14.85 8.26 -30.48
C SER A 185 13.69 7.58 -31.24
N TYR A 186 12.67 8.36 -31.57
CA TYR A 186 11.53 7.94 -32.37
C TYR A 186 11.49 8.73 -33.66
N VAL A 187 11.45 8.04 -34.77
CA VAL A 187 11.38 8.63 -36.13
C VAL A 187 10.17 8.05 -36.84
N GLY A 188 9.28 8.91 -37.30
CA GLY A 188 8.12 8.57 -38.12
C GLY A 188 8.05 9.47 -39.35
N ALA A 189 6.97 9.35 -40.13
CA ALA A 189 6.78 10.15 -41.33
C ALA A 189 6.68 11.67 -41.02
N ASP A 190 6.10 11.98 -39.88
CA ASP A 190 5.72 13.35 -39.46
C ASP A 190 6.38 13.81 -38.14
N TYR A 191 7.27 12.97 -37.57
CA TYR A 191 7.98 13.32 -36.34
C TYR A 191 9.43 12.77 -36.29
N ASN A 192 10.29 13.50 -35.57
CA ASN A 192 11.65 13.10 -35.25
C ASN A 192 11.98 13.52 -33.81
N LEU A 193 11.71 12.65 -32.87
CA LEU A 193 11.83 12.90 -31.43
C LEU A 193 13.12 12.24 -30.93
N LYS A 194 14.14 13.06 -30.62
CA LYS A 194 15.44 12.59 -30.13
C LYS A 194 15.51 12.64 -28.62
N GLY A 195 16.24 11.69 -28.02
CA GLY A 195 16.56 11.72 -26.59
C GLY A 195 15.34 11.52 -25.67
N VAL A 196 14.32 10.79 -26.12
CA VAL A 196 13.15 10.48 -25.32
C VAL A 196 13.56 9.57 -24.16
N LYS A 197 13.31 10.01 -22.93
CA LYS A 197 13.76 9.33 -21.71
C LYS A 197 12.74 8.32 -21.17
N TRP A 198 13.25 7.34 -20.42
CA TRP A 198 12.48 6.44 -19.55
C TRP A 198 11.45 5.57 -20.28
N ASN A 199 11.91 4.84 -21.29
CA ASN A 199 11.04 4.08 -22.18
C ASN A 199 10.80 2.65 -21.67
N MET A 200 9.54 2.29 -21.43
CA MET A 200 9.07 0.97 -20.98
C MET A 200 8.17 0.39 -22.05
N LEU A 201 8.67 -0.60 -22.81
CA LEU A 201 7.92 -1.29 -23.86
C LEU A 201 6.89 -2.23 -23.24
N PHE A 202 5.62 -2.10 -23.61
CA PHE A 202 4.55 -2.97 -23.11
C PHE A 202 3.81 -3.75 -24.19
N ASN A 203 4.04 -3.47 -25.46
CA ASN A 203 3.36 -4.16 -26.56
C ASN A 203 4.30 -4.35 -27.76
N THR A 204 4.26 -5.52 -28.38
CA THR A 204 5.08 -5.89 -29.57
C THR A 204 4.90 -4.97 -30.77
N GLY A 205 3.78 -4.23 -30.84
CA GLY A 205 3.55 -3.17 -31.83
C GLY A 205 4.43 -1.92 -31.65
N GLY A 206 5.33 -1.91 -30.67
CA GLY A 206 6.24 -0.79 -30.43
C GLY A 206 5.66 0.31 -29.56
N TYR A 207 4.67 -0.01 -28.71
CA TYR A 207 4.06 0.94 -27.79
C TYR A 207 4.80 0.97 -26.45
N TYR A 208 5.08 2.17 -26.00
CA TYR A 208 5.85 2.45 -24.78
C TYR A 208 5.08 3.33 -23.82
N ILE A 209 5.37 3.18 -22.53
CA ILE A 209 5.20 4.25 -21.54
C ILE A 209 6.53 5.00 -21.52
N HIS A 210 6.53 6.33 -21.67
CA HIS A 210 7.77 7.10 -21.75
C HIS A 210 7.61 8.58 -21.37
N GLY A 211 8.74 9.23 -21.07
CA GLY A 211 8.81 10.68 -20.83
C GLY A 211 8.58 11.48 -22.11
N THR A 212 7.96 12.65 -21.97
CA THR A 212 7.60 13.53 -23.06
C THR A 212 7.99 14.96 -22.74
N TYR A 213 8.69 15.62 -23.65
CA TYR A 213 9.17 17.00 -23.51
C TYR A 213 8.54 17.98 -24.51
N TRP A 214 7.73 17.50 -25.46
CA TRP A 214 7.20 18.31 -26.58
C TRP A 214 5.76 18.80 -26.36
N HIS A 215 5.11 18.44 -25.28
CA HIS A 215 3.81 18.97 -24.84
C HIS A 215 3.62 18.81 -23.32
N ASN A 216 2.61 19.52 -22.77
CA ASN A 216 2.27 19.49 -21.34
C ASN A 216 0.76 19.20 -21.09
N ASP A 217 0.05 18.61 -22.05
CA ASP A 217 -1.39 18.36 -21.96
C ASP A 217 -1.75 17.05 -21.21
N PHE A 218 -0.89 16.60 -20.31
CA PHE A 218 -1.12 15.40 -19.51
C PHE A 218 -2.38 15.53 -18.64
N GLY A 219 -3.22 14.49 -18.65
CA GLY A 219 -4.49 14.47 -17.92
C GLY A 219 -5.61 15.30 -18.58
N ILE A 220 -5.33 15.94 -19.71
CA ILE A 220 -6.27 16.86 -20.39
C ILE A 220 -6.76 16.25 -21.71
N ARG A 221 -5.82 15.81 -22.57
CA ARG A 221 -6.14 15.27 -23.89
C ARG A 221 -5.10 14.30 -24.41
N THR A 222 -5.48 13.56 -25.44
CA THR A 222 -4.63 12.61 -26.16
C THR A 222 -3.68 13.31 -27.15
N HIS A 223 -2.45 12.83 -27.26
CA HIS A 223 -1.42 13.41 -28.17
C HIS A 223 -0.54 12.38 -28.86
N SER A 224 -0.59 11.12 -28.45
CA SER A 224 0.38 10.14 -28.94
C SER A 224 -0.10 9.34 -30.15
N HIS A 225 0.82 8.60 -30.76
CA HIS A 225 0.53 7.60 -31.79
C HIS A 225 0.37 6.19 -31.18
N GLY A 226 -0.20 6.13 -29.95
CA GLY A 226 -0.50 4.88 -29.25
C GLY A 226 0.39 4.60 -28.03
N CYS A 227 1.46 5.35 -27.81
CA CYS A 227 2.22 5.32 -26.57
C CYS A 227 1.46 5.97 -25.40
N VAL A 228 1.90 5.73 -24.20
CA VAL A 228 1.45 6.43 -22.98
C VAL A 228 2.51 7.46 -22.61
N ASN A 229 2.21 8.73 -22.85
CA ASN A 229 3.11 9.84 -22.58
C ASN A 229 2.95 10.32 -21.13
N LEU A 230 4.05 10.49 -20.44
CA LEU A 230 4.18 11.11 -19.12
C LEU A 230 5.04 12.38 -19.21
N SER A 231 4.99 13.25 -18.21
CA SER A 231 6.06 14.22 -18.04
C SER A 231 7.39 13.48 -17.90
N THR A 232 8.50 14.08 -18.29
CA THR A 232 9.82 13.44 -18.17
C THR A 232 10.16 13.13 -16.71
N GLN A 233 9.69 13.95 -15.77
CA GLN A 233 9.86 13.76 -14.32
C GLN A 233 9.06 12.54 -13.83
N ASP A 234 7.75 12.47 -14.14
CA ASP A 234 6.88 11.36 -13.73
C ASP A 234 7.32 10.03 -14.35
N ALA A 235 7.75 10.06 -15.62
CA ALA A 235 8.29 8.89 -16.28
C ALA A 235 9.58 8.40 -15.60
N GLY A 236 10.44 9.30 -15.14
CA GLY A 236 11.66 8.99 -14.40
C GLY A 236 11.37 8.39 -13.04
N LEU A 237 10.40 8.96 -12.31
CA LEU A 237 9.92 8.41 -11.05
C LEU A 237 9.40 6.99 -11.24
N LEU A 238 8.49 6.78 -12.20
CA LEU A 238 7.94 5.47 -12.47
C LEU A 238 9.04 4.47 -12.90
N TYR A 239 9.92 4.86 -13.83
CA TYR A 239 10.99 4.02 -14.36
C TYR A 239 11.96 3.50 -13.27
N LYS A 240 12.26 4.33 -12.26
CA LYS A 240 13.14 3.97 -11.12
C LYS A 240 12.69 2.67 -10.42
N TYR A 241 11.39 2.46 -10.35
CA TYR A 241 10.78 1.35 -9.59
C TYR A 241 10.25 0.21 -10.45
N MET A 242 10.27 0.35 -11.78
CA MET A 242 9.76 -0.69 -12.66
C MET A 242 10.80 -1.75 -12.98
N ASP A 243 10.30 -2.95 -13.30
CA ASP A 243 11.06 -4.08 -13.80
C ASP A 243 10.38 -4.68 -15.03
N ILE A 244 11.12 -5.47 -15.79
CA ILE A 244 10.54 -6.36 -16.82
C ILE A 244 9.61 -7.36 -16.13
N GLY A 245 8.44 -7.60 -16.72
CA GLY A 245 7.40 -8.49 -16.18
C GLY A 245 6.37 -7.79 -15.29
N VAL A 246 6.52 -6.48 -14.98
CA VAL A 246 5.47 -5.75 -14.25
C VAL A 246 4.20 -5.68 -15.11
N PRO A 247 3.05 -6.19 -14.61
CA PRO A 247 1.79 -6.20 -15.34
C PRO A 247 1.25 -4.79 -15.57
N ILE A 248 0.62 -4.61 -16.74
CA ILE A 248 -0.03 -3.36 -17.14
C ILE A 248 -1.44 -3.69 -17.63
N ARG A 249 -2.44 -3.02 -17.10
CA ARG A 249 -3.81 -3.05 -17.59
C ARG A 249 -4.21 -1.71 -18.19
N ILE A 250 -4.67 -1.71 -19.44
CA ILE A 250 -5.11 -0.49 -20.15
C ILE A 250 -6.59 -0.61 -20.46
N TYR A 251 -7.38 0.36 -20.03
CA TYR A 251 -8.82 0.39 -20.18
C TYR A 251 -9.36 1.82 -20.42
N GLY A 252 -10.68 1.94 -20.52
CA GLY A 252 -11.37 3.20 -20.80
C GLY A 252 -11.55 3.44 -22.32
N ASP A 253 -12.47 4.29 -22.64
CA ASP A 253 -12.85 4.66 -24.02
C ASP A 253 -12.34 6.06 -24.39
#